data_c54c807fe3d542bab4acfe74cf749faf
#
_entry.id   c54c807fe3d542bab4acfe74cf749faf
#
_cell.length_a   1.000
_cell.length_b   1.000
_cell.length_c   1.000
_cell.angle_alpha   90.00
_cell.angle_beta   90.00
_cell.angle_gamma   90.00
#
_symmetry.space_group_name_H-M   'P 1'
#
loop_
_entity.id
_entity.type
_entity.pdbx_description
1 polymer ?
#
loop_
_entity_poly.entity_id
_entity_poly.type
_entity_poly.pdbx_seq_one_letter_code
_entity_poly.pdbx_strand_id
1 'polypeptide(L)'
;METNYEGYVAPIAVHNADPMTYTIYDAGMGAYLAGYPQVIVDRGNAFDPSQLEANFLNKVTAAPIAILENGATYNATTRELKVSVTSTFNSAIAGDYKMACVLTEDSVKGTGSTWSQANAYAGGANGVMGGYELLSNPVPFTKMQYDHVARIICPSFEGYANAFGASADSGASVTHTYTYVLPTNWRTNKMHIINMLINPSGTIENASNSTIAEAVAKGYTSGMEIGTNVTGIQTLAGPDAIQIYPNPAGNTATISFDLKSNSAVTLAVYALDGKLIANRVYENLSGANAIPMDISGFANGVYFVRLTTKDASSTLRLIKE
;
A
#
# COMPACT_ATOMS: atom_id res chain seq x y z
N MET A 1 -14.85 5.15 18.02
CA MET A 1 -13.43 5.33 18.38
C MET A 1 -12.95 6.74 18.00
N GLU A 2 -12.86 7.11 16.74
CA GLU A 2 -12.32 8.42 16.32
C GLU A 2 -13.03 9.60 16.97
N THR A 3 -14.34 9.64 16.98
CA THR A 3 -15.11 10.74 17.59
C THR A 3 -14.83 10.94 19.09
N ASN A 4 -14.56 9.85 19.81
CA ASN A 4 -14.33 9.91 21.25
C ASN A 4 -12.85 10.07 21.61
N TYR A 5 -11.95 9.70 20.67
CA TYR A 5 -10.50 9.63 20.89
C TYR A 5 -9.75 10.26 19.71
N GLU A 6 -10.20 11.45 19.28
CA GLU A 6 -9.60 12.20 18.19
C GLU A 6 -8.11 12.44 18.47
N GLY A 7 -7.26 12.19 17.46
CA GLY A 7 -5.81 12.33 17.56
C GLY A 7 -5.08 11.18 18.26
N TYR A 8 -5.80 10.21 18.83
CA TYR A 8 -5.19 9.06 19.52
C TYR A 8 -5.32 7.74 18.73
N VAL A 9 -5.99 7.76 17.59
CA VAL A 9 -6.22 6.56 16.76
C VAL A 9 -5.80 6.81 15.32
N ALA A 10 -5.26 5.78 14.70
CA ALA A 10 -4.92 5.73 13.28
C ALA A 10 -5.57 4.48 12.65
N PRO A 11 -6.86 4.53 12.30
CA PRO A 11 -7.58 3.37 11.83
C PRO A 11 -7.20 3.00 10.39
N ILE A 12 -7.07 1.69 10.14
CA ILE A 12 -6.78 1.14 8.84
C ILE A 12 -7.73 -0.04 8.60
N ALA A 13 -8.62 0.08 7.62
CA ALA A 13 -9.50 -1.00 7.18
C ALA A 13 -8.81 -1.82 6.08
N VAL A 14 -8.41 -3.03 6.41
CA VAL A 14 -7.82 -3.98 5.46
C VAL A 14 -8.90 -4.91 4.96
N HIS A 15 -9.14 -4.88 3.66
CA HIS A 15 -10.17 -5.65 2.97
C HIS A 15 -9.61 -6.96 2.42
N ASN A 16 -10.44 -8.01 2.41
CA ASN A 16 -10.12 -9.33 1.87
C ASN A 16 -11.21 -9.77 0.89
N ALA A 17 -10.80 -10.26 -0.28
CA ALA A 17 -11.66 -10.85 -1.31
C ALA A 17 -12.80 -9.95 -1.82
N ASP A 18 -12.61 -8.63 -1.80
CA ASP A 18 -13.53 -7.63 -2.32
C ASP A 18 -12.81 -6.60 -3.22
N PRO A 19 -13.52 -5.66 -3.90
CA PRO A 19 -12.89 -4.69 -4.80
C PRO A 19 -11.93 -3.69 -4.14
N MET A 20 -11.87 -3.63 -2.82
CA MET A 20 -10.98 -2.75 -2.06
C MET A 20 -9.73 -3.47 -1.56
N THR A 21 -9.61 -4.77 -1.81
CA THR A 21 -8.48 -5.57 -1.35
C THR A 21 -7.16 -5.04 -1.91
N TYR A 22 -6.26 -4.63 -1.02
CA TYR A 22 -4.87 -4.38 -1.35
C TYR A 22 -4.02 -5.58 -0.94
N THR A 23 -3.68 -6.41 -1.91
CA THR A 23 -3.15 -7.77 -1.73
C THR A 23 -1.92 -7.84 -0.82
N ILE A 24 -1.01 -6.86 -0.88
CA ILE A 24 0.22 -6.86 -0.06
C ILE A 24 -0.14 -6.70 1.42
N TYR A 25 -1.07 -5.80 1.74
CA TYR A 25 -1.47 -5.58 3.13
C TYR A 25 -2.34 -6.73 3.64
N ASP A 26 -3.29 -7.19 2.84
CA ASP A 26 -4.14 -8.33 3.16
C ASP A 26 -3.33 -9.59 3.44
N ALA A 27 -2.34 -9.92 2.59
CA ALA A 27 -1.44 -11.04 2.80
C ALA A 27 -0.62 -10.91 4.10
N GLY A 28 -0.12 -9.71 4.42
CA GLY A 28 0.59 -9.44 5.67
C GLY A 28 -0.30 -9.61 6.90
N MET A 29 -1.56 -9.19 6.82
CA MET A 29 -2.52 -9.35 7.91
C MET A 29 -2.96 -10.80 8.10
N GLY A 30 -2.91 -11.64 7.08
CA GLY A 30 -3.36 -13.03 7.14
C GLY A 30 -2.71 -13.87 8.24
N ALA A 31 -1.48 -13.54 8.66
CA ALA A 31 -0.80 -14.20 9.77
C ALA A 31 -1.38 -13.87 11.15
N TYR A 32 -2.16 -12.80 11.26
CA TYR A 32 -2.73 -12.32 12.52
C TYR A 32 -4.19 -12.73 12.71
N LEU A 33 -4.88 -13.10 11.64
CA LEU A 33 -6.33 -13.30 11.61
C LEU A 33 -6.70 -14.78 11.66
N ALA A 34 -7.70 -15.11 12.47
CA ALA A 34 -8.34 -16.43 12.49
C ALA A 34 -9.70 -16.43 11.76
N GLY A 35 -10.25 -15.26 11.44
CA GLY A 35 -11.56 -15.10 10.79
C GLY A 35 -11.95 -13.63 10.63
N TYR A 36 -13.15 -13.38 10.16
CA TYR A 36 -13.69 -12.04 9.91
C TYR A 36 -15.09 -11.88 10.54
N PRO A 37 -15.43 -10.69 11.09
CA PRO A 37 -14.55 -9.54 11.30
C PRO A 37 -13.66 -9.72 12.53
N GLN A 38 -12.45 -9.19 12.48
CA GLN A 38 -11.53 -9.08 13.62
C GLN A 38 -10.85 -7.72 13.65
N VAL A 39 -10.42 -7.30 14.82
CA VAL A 39 -9.65 -6.07 15.05
C VAL A 39 -8.31 -6.42 15.67
N ILE A 40 -7.31 -5.63 15.35
CA ILE A 40 -5.95 -5.74 15.88
C ILE A 40 -5.52 -4.32 16.29
N VAL A 41 -5.01 -4.17 17.50
CA VAL A 41 -4.36 -2.93 17.97
C VAL A 41 -2.86 -3.15 17.95
N ASP A 42 -2.13 -2.24 17.30
CA ASP A 42 -0.67 -2.19 17.23
C ASP A 42 0.00 -3.49 16.71
N ARG A 43 -0.67 -4.24 15.85
CA ARG A 43 -0.23 -5.56 15.39
C ARG A 43 -0.04 -6.58 16.52
N GLY A 44 -0.84 -6.45 17.57
CA GLY A 44 -0.93 -7.47 18.64
C GLY A 44 -1.85 -8.62 18.26
N ASN A 45 -2.47 -9.23 19.24
CA ASN A 45 -3.43 -10.31 19.02
C ASN A 45 -4.73 -9.77 18.42
N ALA A 46 -5.34 -10.56 17.53
CA ALA A 46 -6.67 -10.28 17.00
C ALA A 46 -7.76 -10.57 18.04
N PHE A 47 -8.82 -9.79 18.01
CA PHE A 47 -9.97 -9.91 18.90
C PHE A 47 -11.28 -9.47 18.21
N ASP A 48 -12.40 -9.73 18.86
CA ASP A 48 -13.73 -9.31 18.38
C ASP A 48 -13.87 -7.78 18.40
N PRO A 49 -14.45 -7.14 17.37
CA PRO A 49 -14.64 -5.68 17.32
C PRO A 49 -15.27 -5.07 18.54
N SER A 50 -16.15 -5.78 19.27
CA SER A 50 -16.78 -5.29 20.52
C SER A 50 -15.78 -5.01 21.64
N GLN A 51 -14.57 -5.57 21.57
CA GLN A 51 -13.52 -5.40 22.57
C GLN A 51 -12.55 -4.25 22.23
N LEU A 52 -12.75 -3.53 21.10
CA LEU A 52 -11.81 -2.55 20.60
C LEU A 52 -11.53 -1.43 21.62
N GLU A 53 -12.56 -0.83 22.20
CA GLU A 53 -12.39 0.29 23.15
C GLU A 53 -11.61 -0.14 24.40
N ALA A 54 -11.91 -1.30 24.96
CA ALA A 54 -11.19 -1.81 26.13
C ALA A 54 -9.71 -2.07 25.83
N ASN A 55 -9.41 -2.66 24.68
CA ASN A 55 -8.02 -2.90 24.26
C ASN A 55 -7.27 -1.59 23.96
N PHE A 56 -7.93 -0.61 23.35
CA PHE A 56 -7.38 0.72 23.13
C PHE A 56 -7.06 1.44 24.46
N LEU A 57 -7.98 1.45 25.42
CA LEU A 57 -7.78 2.11 26.71
C LEU A 57 -6.62 1.52 27.50
N ASN A 58 -6.30 0.25 27.32
CA ASN A 58 -5.13 -0.38 27.93
C ASN A 58 -3.80 0.11 27.32
N LYS A 59 -3.83 0.68 26.12
CA LYS A 59 -2.66 1.14 25.36
C LYS A 59 -2.44 2.66 25.43
N VAL A 60 -3.50 3.44 25.35
CA VAL A 60 -3.43 4.90 25.17
C VAL A 60 -2.76 5.64 26.32
N THR A 61 -2.67 5.04 27.52
CA THR A 61 -2.00 5.62 28.69
C THR A 61 -0.47 5.43 28.69
N ALA A 62 0.06 4.57 27.82
CA ALA A 62 1.49 4.35 27.70
C ALA A 62 2.17 5.57 27.04
N ALA A 63 3.28 6.06 27.63
CA ALA A 63 4.05 7.10 26.99
C ALA A 63 4.69 6.57 25.70
N PRO A 64 4.54 7.25 24.55
CA PRO A 64 5.10 6.78 23.30
C PRO A 64 6.62 6.89 23.30
N ILE A 65 7.30 5.88 22.75
CA ILE A 65 8.76 5.87 22.57
C ILE A 65 9.22 7.02 21.67
N ALA A 66 8.44 7.35 20.65
CA ALA A 66 8.71 8.47 19.75
C ALA A 66 7.41 9.18 19.35
N ILE A 67 7.50 10.46 19.07
CA ILE A 67 6.45 11.24 18.40
C ILE A 67 6.72 11.21 16.89
N LEU A 68 5.68 10.99 16.12
CA LEU A 68 5.73 10.96 14.66
C LEU A 68 4.95 12.15 14.10
N GLU A 69 5.56 12.96 13.25
CA GLU A 69 4.93 14.11 12.62
C GLU A 69 4.95 14.00 11.11
N ASN A 70 3.76 14.05 10.48
CA ASN A 70 3.61 14.03 9.04
C ASN A 70 3.81 15.40 8.43
N GLY A 71 4.53 15.45 7.32
CA GLY A 71 4.57 16.58 6.41
C GLY A 71 4.43 16.11 4.96
N ALA A 72 3.99 16.98 4.05
CA ALA A 72 3.84 16.58 2.66
C ALA A 72 3.97 17.74 1.68
N THR A 73 4.19 17.39 0.39
CA THR A 73 3.83 18.22 -0.77
C THR A 73 2.94 17.41 -1.69
N TYR A 74 2.00 18.06 -2.34
CA TYR A 74 1.12 17.43 -3.33
C TYR A 74 1.02 18.28 -4.60
N ASN A 75 1.32 17.65 -5.75
CA ASN A 75 1.14 18.23 -7.06
C ASN A 75 -0.13 17.68 -7.71
N ALA A 76 -1.16 18.53 -7.84
CA ALA A 76 -2.46 18.10 -8.36
C ALA A 76 -2.42 17.74 -9.87
N THR A 77 -1.47 18.29 -10.65
CA THR A 77 -1.34 18.00 -12.08
C THR A 77 -0.73 16.63 -12.32
N THR A 78 0.37 16.34 -11.64
CA THR A 78 1.08 15.04 -11.76
C THR A 78 0.52 13.98 -10.79
N ARG A 79 -0.30 14.40 -9.83
CA ARG A 79 -0.80 13.61 -8.70
C ARG A 79 0.33 13.02 -7.83
N GLU A 80 1.51 13.63 -7.88
CA GLU A 80 2.63 13.26 -7.04
C GLU A 80 2.41 13.77 -5.61
N LEU A 81 2.45 12.85 -4.67
CA LEU A 81 2.44 13.11 -3.23
C LEU A 81 3.81 12.71 -2.67
N LYS A 82 4.56 13.68 -2.13
CA LYS A 82 5.75 13.41 -1.32
C LYS A 82 5.37 13.54 0.14
N VAL A 83 5.64 12.49 0.90
CA VAL A 83 5.38 12.43 2.34
C VAL A 83 6.71 12.47 3.08
N SER A 84 6.79 13.24 4.14
CA SER A 84 7.84 13.13 5.15
C SER A 84 7.24 12.72 6.48
N VAL A 85 7.97 11.90 7.24
CA VAL A 85 7.68 11.62 8.63
C VAL A 85 8.93 11.91 9.46
N THR A 86 8.80 12.80 10.43
CA THR A 86 9.85 13.09 11.42
C THR A 86 9.52 12.34 12.69
N SER A 87 10.42 11.44 13.08
CA SER A 87 10.35 10.66 14.32
C SER A 87 11.27 11.33 15.36
N THR A 88 10.70 11.83 16.43
CA THR A 88 11.46 12.40 17.58
C THR A 88 11.35 11.45 18.76
N PHE A 89 12.48 10.89 19.19
CA PHE A 89 12.52 9.86 20.23
C PHE A 89 12.44 10.46 21.63
N ASN A 90 11.46 10.02 22.42
CA ASN A 90 11.35 10.35 23.85
C ASN A 90 12.26 9.46 24.71
N SER A 91 12.57 8.26 24.21
CA SER A 91 13.45 7.28 24.86
C SER A 91 14.44 6.73 23.86
N ALA A 92 15.63 6.32 24.31
CA ALA A 92 16.59 5.63 23.46
C ALA A 92 16.02 4.29 22.97
N ILE A 93 16.31 3.96 21.72
CA ILE A 93 15.96 2.68 21.10
C ILE A 93 17.21 1.93 20.64
N ALA A 94 17.12 0.60 20.58
CA ALA A 94 18.15 -0.26 20.02
C ALA A 94 17.52 -1.43 19.26
N GLY A 95 18.18 -1.88 18.19
CA GLY A 95 17.71 -2.95 17.31
C GLY A 95 17.07 -2.44 16.04
N ASP A 96 16.55 -3.37 15.21
CA ASP A 96 15.98 -3.09 13.90
C ASP A 96 14.56 -2.49 14.00
N TYR A 97 14.49 -1.22 14.39
CA TYR A 97 13.24 -0.46 14.27
C TYR A 97 12.98 -0.08 12.81
N LYS A 98 11.73 -0.18 12.39
CA LYS A 98 11.31 -0.02 11.01
C LYS A 98 10.25 1.07 10.87
N MET A 99 10.15 1.63 9.66
CA MET A 99 9.13 2.60 9.30
C MET A 99 8.31 2.09 8.12
N ALA A 100 7.00 2.27 8.20
CA ALA A 100 6.08 2.05 7.08
C ALA A 100 5.07 3.20 6.99
N CYS A 101 4.65 3.52 5.77
CA CYS A 101 3.61 4.50 5.50
C CYS A 101 2.43 3.83 4.80
N VAL A 102 1.23 4.05 5.31
CA VAL A 102 -0.03 3.60 4.73
C VAL A 102 -0.81 4.80 4.25
N LEU A 103 -1.35 4.73 3.05
CA LEU A 103 -2.39 5.67 2.61
C LEU A 103 -3.74 4.98 2.72
N THR A 104 -4.70 5.63 3.38
CA THR A 104 -6.09 5.19 3.45
C THR A 104 -7.02 6.17 2.75
N GLU A 105 -8.21 5.72 2.39
CA GLU A 105 -9.26 6.56 1.78
C GLU A 105 -10.60 6.33 2.44
N ASP A 106 -11.28 7.43 2.78
CA ASP A 106 -12.61 7.44 3.36
C ASP A 106 -13.72 7.53 2.32
N SER A 107 -14.92 7.17 2.75
CA SER A 107 -16.16 7.29 1.98
C SER A 107 -16.12 6.56 0.64
N VAL A 108 -15.36 5.46 0.57
CA VAL A 108 -15.24 4.63 -0.63
C VAL A 108 -16.58 3.95 -0.89
N LYS A 109 -17.02 3.97 -2.13
CA LYS A 109 -18.28 3.37 -2.59
C LYS A 109 -18.08 2.73 -3.96
N GLY A 110 -18.86 1.70 -4.23
CA GLY A 110 -18.88 1.08 -5.54
C GLY A 110 -20.28 0.57 -5.89
N THR A 111 -20.41 -0.08 -7.03
CA THR A 111 -21.67 -0.58 -7.57
C THR A 111 -21.60 -2.07 -7.85
N GLY A 112 -22.70 -2.76 -7.66
CA GLY A 112 -22.82 -4.20 -7.90
C GLY A 112 -22.62 -5.04 -6.64
N SER A 113 -22.96 -6.33 -6.74
CA SER A 113 -23.01 -7.27 -5.60
C SER A 113 -21.65 -7.51 -4.94
N THR A 114 -20.55 -7.36 -5.68
CA THR A 114 -19.18 -7.50 -5.14
C THR A 114 -18.82 -6.40 -4.12
N TRP A 115 -19.59 -5.29 -4.09
CA TRP A 115 -19.49 -4.21 -3.11
C TRP A 115 -20.43 -4.37 -1.92
N SER A 116 -21.20 -5.46 -1.87
CA SER A 116 -22.00 -5.80 -0.69
C SER A 116 -21.13 -6.48 0.35
N GLN A 117 -21.35 -6.18 1.63
CA GLN A 117 -20.50 -6.65 2.73
C GLN A 117 -21.18 -7.77 3.51
N ALA A 118 -20.49 -8.88 3.73
CA ALA A 118 -20.91 -9.89 4.69
C ALA A 118 -21.11 -9.27 6.10
N ASN A 119 -22.20 -9.60 6.76
CA ASN A 119 -22.59 -9.01 8.04
C ASN A 119 -22.80 -10.09 9.10
N ALA A 120 -21.75 -10.40 9.84
CA ALA A 120 -21.81 -11.37 10.94
C ALA A 120 -22.65 -10.89 12.13
N TYR A 121 -22.98 -9.59 12.19
CA TYR A 121 -23.79 -8.99 13.26
C TYR A 121 -25.30 -8.89 12.91
N ALA A 122 -25.70 -9.29 11.70
CA ALA A 122 -27.09 -9.23 11.28
C ALA A 122 -28.03 -9.91 12.30
N GLY A 123 -29.10 -9.20 12.68
CA GLY A 123 -30.04 -9.69 13.69
C GLY A 123 -29.65 -9.41 15.15
N GLY A 124 -28.50 -8.79 15.39
CA GLY A 124 -28.09 -8.28 16.71
C GLY A 124 -27.62 -9.31 17.73
N ALA A 125 -27.57 -10.61 17.38
CA ALA A 125 -27.16 -11.66 18.32
C ALA A 125 -25.70 -11.53 18.79
N ASN A 126 -24.85 -10.92 17.95
CA ASN A 126 -23.43 -10.68 18.25
C ASN A 126 -23.16 -9.28 18.84
N GLY A 127 -24.21 -8.53 19.20
CA GLY A 127 -24.09 -7.22 19.81
C GLY A 127 -24.27 -6.04 18.83
N VAL A 128 -23.96 -4.83 19.33
CA VAL A 128 -24.12 -3.57 18.58
C VAL A 128 -22.91 -3.35 17.67
N MET A 129 -23.17 -2.98 16.42
CA MET A 129 -22.15 -2.67 15.41
C MET A 129 -22.52 -1.39 14.64
N GLY A 130 -22.74 -0.28 15.38
CA GLY A 130 -23.03 1.04 14.79
C GLY A 130 -24.27 1.09 13.90
N GLY A 131 -25.27 0.23 14.13
CA GLY A 131 -26.49 0.12 13.34
C GLY A 131 -26.43 -0.95 12.24
N TYR A 132 -25.28 -1.51 11.93
CA TYR A 132 -25.17 -2.58 10.93
C TYR A 132 -25.83 -3.90 11.40
N GLU A 133 -25.93 -4.12 12.72
CA GLU A 133 -26.68 -5.24 13.30
C GLU A 133 -28.16 -5.24 12.92
N LEU A 134 -28.69 -4.10 12.51
CA LEU A 134 -30.08 -3.94 12.05
C LEU A 134 -30.26 -4.19 10.54
N LEU A 135 -29.15 -4.39 9.82
CA LEU A 135 -29.14 -4.60 8.38
C LEU A 135 -29.06 -6.09 8.03
N SER A 136 -29.37 -6.41 6.78
CA SER A 136 -29.30 -7.78 6.25
C SER A 136 -27.87 -8.33 6.16
N ASN A 137 -27.76 -9.65 6.00
CA ASN A 137 -26.53 -10.32 5.58
C ASN A 137 -26.72 -10.92 4.16
N PRO A 138 -25.98 -10.45 3.13
CA PRO A 138 -25.03 -9.32 3.17
C PRO A 138 -25.74 -7.96 3.29
N VAL A 139 -25.03 -6.95 3.76
CA VAL A 139 -25.45 -5.55 3.64
C VAL A 139 -25.32 -5.16 2.16
N PRO A 140 -26.40 -4.70 1.51
CA PRO A 140 -26.34 -4.35 0.09
C PRO A 140 -25.43 -3.13 -0.15
N PHE A 141 -24.71 -3.11 -1.27
CA PHE A 141 -23.76 -2.04 -1.63
C PHE A 141 -24.40 -0.63 -1.59
N THR A 142 -25.71 -0.51 -1.82
CA THR A 142 -26.43 0.76 -1.77
C THR A 142 -26.50 1.37 -0.36
N LYS A 143 -26.25 0.57 0.68
CA LYS A 143 -26.19 0.96 2.09
C LYS A 143 -24.75 1.06 2.61
N MET A 144 -23.76 0.63 1.81
CA MET A 144 -22.36 0.62 2.23
C MET A 144 -21.66 1.93 1.87
N GLN A 145 -20.86 2.39 2.83
CA GLN A 145 -19.78 3.34 2.67
C GLN A 145 -18.61 2.82 3.49
N TYR A 146 -17.44 2.79 2.91
CA TYR A 146 -16.24 2.25 3.53
C TYR A 146 -15.28 3.37 3.86
N ASP A 147 -14.88 3.47 5.12
CA ASP A 147 -13.93 4.46 5.61
C ASP A 147 -12.61 3.77 5.99
N HIS A 148 -11.52 4.52 5.99
CA HIS A 148 -10.15 4.07 6.32
C HIS A 148 -9.63 2.95 5.43
N VAL A 149 -10.16 2.81 4.21
CA VAL A 149 -9.78 1.73 3.29
C VAL A 149 -8.29 1.84 2.96
N ALA A 150 -7.52 0.80 3.32
CA ALA A 150 -6.10 0.71 2.98
C ALA A 150 -5.91 0.68 1.48
N ARG A 151 -5.24 1.70 0.92
CA ARG A 151 -4.96 1.81 -0.50
C ARG A 151 -3.57 1.32 -0.86
N ILE A 152 -2.62 1.55 0.02
CA ILE A 152 -1.23 1.17 -0.17
C ILE A 152 -0.47 1.16 1.15
N ILE A 153 0.50 0.27 1.28
CA ILE A 153 1.54 0.30 2.31
C ILE A 153 2.91 0.34 1.63
N CYS A 154 3.81 1.17 2.12
CA CYS A 154 5.14 1.37 1.55
C CYS A 154 6.20 1.43 2.68
N PRO A 155 7.38 0.84 2.47
CA PRO A 155 7.82 0.06 1.31
C PRO A 155 7.24 -1.36 1.28
N SER A 156 6.90 -1.93 2.44
CA SER A 156 6.33 -3.26 2.59
C SER A 156 5.46 -3.34 3.86
N PHE A 157 4.80 -4.48 4.08
CA PHE A 157 4.06 -4.74 5.31
C PHE A 157 4.98 -4.69 6.53
N GLU A 158 6.18 -5.27 6.45
CA GLU A 158 7.17 -5.30 7.54
C GLU A 158 7.81 -3.93 7.80
N GLY A 159 7.74 -3.00 6.85
CA GLY A 159 8.39 -1.70 6.89
C GLY A 159 9.82 -1.71 6.34
N TYR A 160 10.45 -0.53 6.32
CA TYR A 160 11.85 -0.33 5.94
C TYR A 160 12.76 -0.70 7.11
N ALA A 161 13.58 -1.73 6.92
CA ALA A 161 14.50 -2.24 7.94
C ALA A 161 15.64 -1.24 8.24
N ASN A 162 16.12 -1.25 9.48
CA ASN A 162 17.19 -0.37 9.96
C ASN A 162 16.93 1.12 9.69
N ALA A 163 15.66 1.53 9.77
CA ALA A 163 15.28 2.92 9.52
C ALA A 163 16.04 3.92 10.40
N PHE A 164 16.47 3.51 11.57
CA PHE A 164 17.16 4.35 12.55
C PHE A 164 18.59 3.84 12.86
N GLY A 165 19.14 2.96 12.02
CA GLY A 165 20.40 2.29 12.30
C GLY A 165 20.30 1.29 13.45
N ALA A 166 21.41 0.98 14.12
CA ALA A 166 21.43 0.04 15.24
C ALA A 166 20.79 0.60 16.54
N SER A 167 20.73 1.93 16.67
CA SER A 167 20.16 2.63 17.83
C SER A 167 19.87 4.09 17.50
N ALA A 168 18.97 4.70 18.26
CA ALA A 168 18.81 6.15 18.32
C ALA A 168 18.69 6.60 19.78
N ASP A 169 19.29 7.73 20.12
CA ASP A 169 19.27 8.29 21.47
C ASP A 169 17.95 9.03 21.77
N SER A 170 17.62 9.17 23.04
CA SER A 170 16.55 10.07 23.48
C SER A 170 16.85 11.50 23.01
N GLY A 171 15.84 12.18 22.46
CA GLY A 171 15.94 13.50 21.85
C GLY A 171 16.40 13.50 20.38
N ALA A 172 16.84 12.38 19.85
CA ALA A 172 17.19 12.28 18.43
C ALA A 172 15.95 12.45 17.55
N SER A 173 16.12 13.15 16.42
CA SER A 173 15.08 13.31 15.40
C SER A 173 15.60 12.79 14.05
N VAL A 174 14.81 11.92 13.40
CA VAL A 174 15.14 11.33 12.11
C VAL A 174 13.95 11.52 11.16
N THR A 175 14.22 12.01 9.95
CA THR A 175 13.18 12.20 8.94
C THR A 175 13.33 11.18 7.81
N HIS A 176 12.25 10.47 7.53
CA HIS A 176 12.11 9.58 6.39
C HIS A 176 11.11 10.14 5.39
N THR A 177 11.26 9.77 4.14
CA THR A 177 10.39 10.27 3.06
C THR A 177 9.89 9.15 2.18
N TYR A 178 8.72 9.41 1.56
CA TYR A 178 8.08 8.54 0.61
C TYR A 178 7.58 9.36 -0.58
N THR A 179 7.58 8.76 -1.76
CA THR A 179 7.03 9.37 -2.96
C THR A 179 5.95 8.47 -3.57
N TYR A 180 4.78 9.03 -3.82
CA TYR A 180 3.63 8.33 -4.44
C TYR A 180 3.16 9.09 -5.66
N VAL A 181 2.70 8.37 -6.70
CA VAL A 181 1.83 8.94 -7.73
C VAL A 181 0.45 8.33 -7.54
N LEU A 182 -0.51 9.16 -7.14
CA LEU A 182 -1.83 8.69 -6.75
C LEU A 182 -2.70 8.39 -7.98
N PRO A 183 -3.36 7.24 -8.06
CA PRO A 183 -4.33 6.92 -9.11
C PRO A 183 -5.44 7.99 -9.23
N THR A 184 -5.90 8.25 -10.45
CA THR A 184 -6.89 9.31 -10.73
C THR A 184 -8.24 9.07 -10.07
N ASN A 185 -8.58 7.82 -9.80
CA ASN A 185 -9.82 7.42 -9.13
C ASN A 185 -9.75 7.51 -7.59
N TRP A 186 -8.60 7.84 -6.98
CA TRP A 186 -8.50 8.11 -5.55
C TRP A 186 -8.80 9.57 -5.26
N ARG A 187 -9.60 9.81 -4.24
CA ARG A 187 -10.06 11.16 -3.85
C ARG A 187 -9.12 11.73 -2.79
N THR A 188 -8.16 12.52 -3.21
CA THR A 188 -7.08 13.06 -2.35
C THR A 188 -7.59 13.85 -1.14
N ASN A 189 -8.78 14.47 -1.25
CA ASN A 189 -9.45 15.16 -0.15
C ASN A 189 -10.16 14.21 0.86
N LYS A 190 -10.06 12.90 0.64
CA LYS A 190 -10.58 11.82 1.50
C LYS A 190 -9.47 10.87 1.92
N MET A 191 -8.22 11.23 1.68
CA MET A 191 -7.09 10.36 1.99
C MET A 191 -6.36 10.81 3.24
N HIS A 192 -5.89 9.81 3.98
CA HIS A 192 -5.05 9.98 5.15
C HIS A 192 -3.67 9.36 4.91
N ILE A 193 -2.68 9.93 5.59
CA ILE A 193 -1.30 9.47 5.66
C ILE A 193 -1.09 8.93 7.07
N ILE A 194 -0.81 7.64 7.17
CA ILE A 194 -0.53 6.96 8.44
C ILE A 194 0.89 6.44 8.38
N ASN A 195 1.79 6.98 9.20
CA ASN A 195 3.13 6.44 9.36
C ASN A 195 3.20 5.62 10.65
N MET A 196 3.90 4.48 10.60
CA MET A 196 3.99 3.53 11.70
C MET A 196 5.46 3.29 12.06
N LEU A 197 5.80 3.48 13.34
CA LEU A 197 7.05 3.03 13.95
C LEU A 197 6.86 1.58 14.41
N ILE A 198 7.61 0.67 13.83
CA ILE A 198 7.51 -0.77 14.06
C ILE A 198 8.77 -1.22 14.80
N ASN A 199 8.59 -1.89 15.94
CA ASN A 199 9.70 -2.40 16.74
C ASN A 199 10.32 -3.69 16.16
N PRO A 200 11.46 -4.16 16.68
CA PRO A 200 12.10 -5.37 16.18
C PRO A 200 11.25 -6.64 16.23
N SER A 201 10.22 -6.70 17.08
CA SER A 201 9.28 -7.84 17.14
C SER A 201 8.13 -7.74 16.12
N GLY A 202 8.01 -6.63 15.37
CA GLY A 202 6.95 -6.41 14.40
C GLY A 202 5.70 -5.71 14.95
N THR A 203 5.69 -5.35 16.24
CA THR A 203 4.61 -4.57 16.87
C THR A 203 4.75 -3.08 16.55
N ILE A 204 3.63 -2.37 16.42
CA ILE A 204 3.62 -0.91 16.22
C ILE A 204 3.77 -0.23 17.59
N GLU A 205 4.78 0.61 17.74
CA GLU A 205 5.06 1.38 18.97
C GLU A 205 4.32 2.71 19.00
N ASN A 206 4.21 3.33 17.85
CA ASN A 206 3.42 4.55 17.68
C ASN A 206 3.07 4.74 16.20
N ALA A 207 2.05 5.54 15.92
CA ALA A 207 1.66 5.94 14.59
C ALA A 207 1.32 7.42 14.53
N SER A 208 1.48 8.03 13.36
CA SER A 208 0.89 9.34 13.05
C SER A 208 -0.28 9.16 12.10
N ASN A 209 -1.28 10.02 12.20
CA ASN A 209 -2.41 10.09 11.28
C ASN A 209 -2.67 11.55 10.93
N SER A 210 -2.79 11.84 9.64
CA SER A 210 -3.19 13.15 9.13
C SER A 210 -3.85 13.02 7.77
N THR A 211 -4.75 13.92 7.44
CA THR A 211 -5.17 14.10 6.04
C THR A 211 -4.01 14.60 5.18
N ILE A 212 -4.10 14.40 3.86
CA ILE A 212 -3.12 15.01 2.92
C ILE A 212 -3.08 16.53 3.09
N ALA A 213 -4.23 17.17 3.30
CA ALA A 213 -4.29 18.64 3.47
C ALA A 213 -3.56 19.12 4.73
N GLU A 214 -3.71 18.45 5.86
CA GLU A 214 -3.00 18.77 7.11
C GLU A 214 -1.50 18.56 6.96
N ALA A 215 -1.07 17.46 6.35
CA ALA A 215 0.35 17.19 6.10
C ALA A 215 0.97 18.24 5.16
N VAL A 216 0.25 18.68 4.13
CA VAL A 216 0.68 19.76 3.23
C VAL A 216 0.76 21.09 3.96
N ALA A 217 -0.19 21.39 4.85
CA ALA A 217 -0.15 22.61 5.66
C ALA A 217 1.04 22.63 6.64
N LYS A 218 1.46 21.47 7.15
CA LYS A 218 2.69 21.34 7.96
C LYS A 218 3.97 21.50 7.16
N GLY A 219 3.93 21.17 5.87
CA GLY A 219 5.06 21.25 4.95
C GLY A 219 5.92 20.00 4.93
N TYR A 220 6.58 19.78 3.80
CA TYR A 220 7.48 18.64 3.58
C TYR A 220 8.87 18.96 4.14
N THR A 221 9.45 18.02 4.86
CA THR A 221 10.84 18.05 5.30
C THR A 221 11.64 17.02 4.54
N SER A 222 12.76 17.42 3.95
CA SER A 222 13.66 16.48 3.27
C SER A 222 14.29 15.49 4.26
N GLY A 223 14.44 14.26 3.83
CA GLY A 223 14.98 13.17 4.64
C GLY A 223 15.45 12.01 3.77
N MET A 224 15.76 10.88 4.41
CA MET A 224 16.11 9.66 3.69
C MET A 224 14.86 9.08 3.02
N GLU A 225 14.88 8.93 1.70
CA GLU A 225 13.80 8.25 0.98
C GLU A 225 13.87 6.74 1.22
N ILE A 226 12.82 6.20 1.83
CA ILE A 226 12.73 4.78 2.21
C ILE A 226 11.60 4.06 1.48
N GLY A 227 10.85 4.76 0.65
CA GLY A 227 9.81 4.14 -0.14
C GLY A 227 9.35 5.00 -1.29
N THR A 228 9.42 4.45 -2.48
CA THR A 228 8.81 5.02 -3.67
C THR A 228 7.74 4.06 -4.14
N ASN A 229 6.50 4.49 -4.07
CA ASN A 229 5.44 3.81 -4.76
C ASN A 229 4.87 4.74 -5.82
N VAL A 230 5.47 4.69 -6.96
CA VAL A 230 4.90 5.21 -8.18
C VAL A 230 3.80 4.22 -8.58
N THR A 231 2.69 4.19 -7.84
CA THR A 231 1.45 3.53 -8.26
C THR A 231 0.71 4.37 -9.31
N GLY A 232 1.47 4.98 -10.16
CA GLY A 232 1.16 5.11 -11.53
C GLY A 232 1.95 4.01 -12.22
N ILE A 233 1.42 2.79 -12.26
CA ILE A 233 1.35 2.23 -13.57
C ILE A 233 0.58 3.32 -14.31
N GLN A 234 1.27 4.23 -14.94
CA GLN A 234 0.79 4.75 -16.19
C GLN A 234 0.62 3.48 -17.00
N THR A 235 -0.56 2.88 -16.94
CA THR A 235 -0.99 1.93 -17.96
C THR A 235 -0.70 2.70 -19.22
N LEU A 236 0.33 2.25 -19.93
CA LEU A 236 0.51 2.63 -21.31
C LEU A 236 -0.88 2.39 -21.91
N ALA A 237 -1.58 3.45 -22.17
CA ALA A 237 -3.00 3.66 -22.41
C ALA A 237 -3.84 2.39 -22.72
N GLY A 238 -4.74 2.00 -21.80
CA GLY A 238 -5.81 1.00 -22.01
C GLY A 238 -5.43 -0.44 -21.65
N PRO A 239 -6.40 -1.34 -21.43
CA PRO A 239 -6.16 -2.75 -21.11
C PRO A 239 -5.43 -3.54 -22.22
N ASP A 240 -5.32 -2.97 -23.42
CA ASP A 240 -4.64 -3.58 -24.57
C ASP A 240 -3.27 -2.97 -24.87
N ALA A 241 -2.75 -2.08 -24.03
CA ALA A 241 -1.59 -1.25 -24.34
C ALA A 241 -0.24 -1.96 -24.23
N ILE A 242 -0.14 -3.06 -23.47
CA ILE A 242 1.07 -3.90 -23.43
C ILE A 242 0.64 -5.36 -23.58
N GLN A 243 1.19 -6.02 -24.57
CA GLN A 243 0.89 -7.42 -24.84
C GLN A 243 2.18 -8.20 -25.09
N ILE A 244 2.16 -9.49 -24.74
CA ILE A 244 3.19 -10.45 -25.14
C ILE A 244 2.51 -11.54 -25.99
N TYR A 245 3.00 -11.74 -27.19
CA TYR A 245 2.48 -12.75 -28.09
C TYR A 245 3.60 -13.39 -28.96
N PRO A 246 3.44 -14.68 -29.29
CA PRO A 246 2.49 -15.61 -28.71
C PRO A 246 2.77 -15.85 -27.23
N ASN A 247 1.72 -16.19 -26.47
CA ASN A 247 1.86 -16.60 -25.08
C ASN A 247 0.79 -17.67 -24.76
N PRO A 248 1.13 -18.94 -24.63
CA PRO A 248 2.48 -19.53 -24.56
C PRO A 248 3.34 -19.33 -25.81
N ALA A 249 4.66 -19.28 -25.62
CA ALA A 249 5.64 -19.00 -26.65
C ALA A 249 6.65 -20.15 -26.80
N GLY A 250 7.00 -20.45 -28.05
CA GLY A 250 8.11 -21.35 -28.38
C GLY A 250 9.46 -20.64 -28.25
N ASN A 251 10.16 -20.42 -29.37
CA ASN A 251 11.52 -19.84 -29.35
C ASN A 251 11.55 -18.31 -29.35
N THR A 252 10.44 -17.66 -29.69
CA THR A 252 10.34 -16.19 -29.77
C THR A 252 9.02 -15.71 -29.19
N ALA A 253 9.05 -14.56 -28.55
CA ALA A 253 7.87 -13.80 -28.15
C ALA A 253 8.06 -12.34 -28.52
N THR A 254 6.98 -11.61 -28.80
CA THR A 254 7.03 -10.17 -29.07
C THR A 254 6.31 -9.44 -27.95
N ILE A 255 6.95 -8.43 -27.39
CA ILE A 255 6.27 -7.47 -26.51
C ILE A 255 5.88 -6.25 -27.32
N SER A 256 4.59 -5.92 -27.34
CA SER A 256 4.06 -4.70 -27.97
C SER A 256 3.56 -3.73 -26.92
N PHE A 257 3.81 -2.43 -27.15
CA PHE A 257 3.41 -1.33 -26.27
C PHE A 257 3.38 -0.02 -27.03
N ASP A 258 2.67 0.97 -26.48
CA ASP A 258 2.58 2.32 -27.04
C ASP A 258 3.13 3.35 -26.02
N LEU A 259 3.99 4.26 -26.49
CA LEU A 259 4.58 5.34 -25.70
C LEU A 259 4.03 6.69 -26.13
N LYS A 260 3.46 7.44 -25.18
CA LYS A 260 2.93 8.79 -25.44
C LYS A 260 4.00 9.83 -25.73
N SER A 261 5.24 9.58 -25.30
CA SER A 261 6.40 10.48 -25.51
C SER A 261 7.66 9.67 -25.70
N ASN A 262 8.69 10.31 -26.26
CA ASN A 262 10.01 9.71 -26.41
C ASN A 262 10.59 9.32 -25.03
N SER A 263 11.01 8.06 -24.88
CA SER A 263 11.54 7.52 -23.63
C SER A 263 12.54 6.39 -23.88
N ALA A 264 13.49 6.25 -22.98
CA ALA A 264 14.25 5.02 -22.85
C ALA A 264 13.40 3.94 -22.17
N VAL A 265 13.50 2.71 -22.67
CA VAL A 265 12.74 1.55 -22.18
C VAL A 265 13.72 0.45 -21.77
N THR A 266 13.63 0.01 -20.52
CA THR A 266 14.34 -1.17 -20.04
C THR A 266 13.39 -2.36 -20.05
N LEU A 267 13.80 -3.44 -20.73
CA LEU A 267 13.09 -4.71 -20.77
C LEU A 267 13.90 -5.75 -19.98
N ALA A 268 13.37 -6.20 -18.87
CA ALA A 268 14.01 -7.21 -18.01
C ALA A 268 13.13 -8.47 -17.92
N VAL A 269 13.76 -9.64 -17.98
CA VAL A 269 13.08 -10.93 -17.84
C VAL A 269 13.57 -11.63 -16.58
N TYR A 270 12.66 -12.07 -15.75
CA TYR A 270 12.92 -12.76 -14.50
C TYR A 270 12.33 -14.18 -14.53
N ALA A 271 13.02 -15.14 -13.96
CA ALA A 271 12.47 -16.45 -13.66
C ALA A 271 11.51 -16.39 -12.46
N LEU A 272 10.78 -17.47 -12.21
CA LEU A 272 9.80 -17.56 -11.13
C LEU A 272 10.40 -17.32 -9.73
N ASP A 273 11.67 -17.65 -9.54
CA ASP A 273 12.44 -17.42 -8.30
C ASP A 273 12.98 -15.98 -8.15
N GLY A 274 12.63 -15.09 -9.08
CA GLY A 274 13.09 -13.69 -9.09
C GLY A 274 14.49 -13.48 -9.71
N LYS A 275 15.16 -14.53 -10.18
CA LYS A 275 16.47 -14.43 -10.84
C LYS A 275 16.32 -13.67 -12.16
N LEU A 276 17.18 -12.65 -12.38
CA LEU A 276 17.26 -11.94 -13.64
C LEU A 276 17.88 -12.85 -14.72
N ILE A 277 17.13 -13.09 -15.81
CA ILE A 277 17.53 -13.94 -16.93
C ILE A 277 18.07 -13.10 -18.09
N ALA A 278 17.42 -11.99 -18.41
CA ALA A 278 17.82 -11.08 -19.47
C ALA A 278 17.48 -9.64 -19.11
N ASN A 279 18.30 -8.69 -19.61
CA ASN A 279 18.03 -7.26 -19.47
C ASN A 279 18.53 -6.54 -20.74
N ARG A 280 17.68 -5.66 -21.32
CA ARG A 280 18.03 -4.82 -22.47
C ARG A 280 17.46 -3.42 -22.28
N VAL A 281 18.21 -2.42 -22.72
CA VAL A 281 17.77 -1.03 -22.76
C VAL A 281 17.62 -0.61 -24.23
N TYR A 282 16.52 0.05 -24.53
CA TYR A 282 16.20 0.61 -25.82
C TYR A 282 16.03 2.11 -25.65
N GLU A 283 16.83 2.88 -26.37
CA GLU A 283 16.83 4.34 -26.28
C GLU A 283 15.91 4.96 -27.34
N ASN A 284 15.35 6.13 -27.03
CA ASN A 284 14.62 6.97 -27.96
C ASN A 284 13.39 6.29 -28.62
N LEU A 285 12.65 5.46 -27.90
CA LEU A 285 11.41 4.88 -28.38
C LEU A 285 10.24 5.87 -28.20
N SER A 286 9.28 5.87 -29.14
CA SER A 286 8.05 6.66 -29.08
C SER A 286 6.94 5.99 -29.91
N GLY A 287 5.66 6.27 -29.59
CA GLY A 287 4.51 5.69 -30.30
C GLY A 287 4.42 4.16 -30.12
N ALA A 288 3.80 3.50 -31.09
CA ALA A 288 3.62 2.05 -31.09
C ALA A 288 4.95 1.31 -31.35
N ASN A 289 5.27 0.39 -30.47
CA ASN A 289 6.49 -0.42 -30.53
C ASN A 289 6.15 -1.91 -30.47
N ALA A 290 6.95 -2.73 -31.15
CA ALA A 290 6.90 -4.19 -31.09
C ALA A 290 8.33 -4.73 -31.03
N ILE A 291 8.73 -5.24 -29.86
CA ILE A 291 10.10 -5.71 -29.61
C ILE A 291 10.11 -7.23 -29.58
N PRO A 292 10.77 -7.89 -30.55
CA PRO A 292 10.95 -9.35 -30.52
C PRO A 292 11.97 -9.75 -29.45
N MET A 293 11.64 -10.79 -28.71
CA MET A 293 12.50 -11.42 -27.69
C MET A 293 12.86 -12.84 -28.18
N ASP A 294 14.14 -13.13 -28.30
CA ASP A 294 14.62 -14.49 -28.46
C ASP A 294 14.66 -15.16 -27.08
N ILE A 295 13.84 -16.19 -26.91
CA ILE A 295 13.73 -16.99 -25.68
C ILE A 295 14.10 -18.46 -25.93
N SER A 296 14.75 -18.76 -27.05
CA SER A 296 15.17 -20.13 -27.42
C SER A 296 16.09 -20.77 -26.38
N GLY A 297 16.91 -19.96 -25.70
CA GLY A 297 17.79 -20.41 -24.62
C GLY A 297 17.13 -20.53 -23.24
N PHE A 298 15.83 -20.23 -23.12
CA PHE A 298 15.12 -20.32 -21.85
C PHE A 298 14.59 -21.76 -21.64
N ALA A 299 14.63 -22.24 -20.41
CA ALA A 299 13.96 -23.48 -20.04
C ALA A 299 12.43 -23.32 -20.13
N ASN A 300 11.71 -24.41 -20.35
CA ASN A 300 10.25 -24.37 -20.30
C ASN A 300 9.79 -23.97 -18.90
N GLY A 301 8.82 -23.04 -18.82
CA GLY A 301 8.35 -22.53 -17.55
C GLY A 301 7.73 -21.14 -17.61
N VAL A 302 7.47 -20.58 -16.44
CA VAL A 302 6.87 -19.25 -16.28
C VAL A 302 7.97 -18.21 -16.02
N TYR A 303 7.89 -17.09 -16.74
CA TYR A 303 8.77 -15.94 -16.61
C TYR A 303 7.94 -14.67 -16.40
N PHE A 304 8.55 -13.68 -15.81
CA PHE A 304 8.01 -12.33 -15.68
C PHE A 304 8.82 -11.36 -16.53
N VAL A 305 8.17 -10.73 -17.48
CA VAL A 305 8.77 -9.72 -18.36
C VAL A 305 8.39 -8.35 -17.82
N ARG A 306 9.38 -7.60 -17.37
CA ARG A 306 9.22 -6.25 -16.82
C ARG A 306 9.68 -5.23 -17.85
N LEU A 307 8.78 -4.33 -18.22
CA LEU A 307 9.05 -3.16 -19.04
C LEU A 307 9.09 -1.93 -18.14
N THR A 308 10.18 -1.18 -18.18
CA THR A 308 10.37 0.01 -17.34
C THR A 308 10.77 1.20 -18.21
N THR A 309 10.11 2.33 -18.04
CA THR A 309 10.50 3.65 -18.55
C THR A 309 10.91 4.53 -17.38
N LYS A 310 11.34 5.78 -17.64
CA LYS A 310 11.60 6.75 -16.55
C LYS A 310 10.35 7.05 -15.69
N ASP A 311 9.14 6.91 -16.26
CA ASP A 311 7.88 7.33 -15.65
C ASP A 311 6.96 6.16 -15.29
N ALA A 312 7.25 4.92 -15.76
CA ALA A 312 6.34 3.78 -15.59
C ALA A 312 7.07 2.43 -15.63
N SER A 313 6.49 1.44 -14.97
CA SER A 313 6.91 0.04 -15.07
C SER A 313 5.71 -0.88 -15.17
N SER A 314 5.79 -1.90 -16.02
CA SER A 314 4.76 -2.91 -16.18
C SER A 314 5.37 -4.29 -16.21
N THR A 315 4.68 -5.28 -15.62
CA THR A 315 5.16 -6.68 -15.59
C THR A 315 4.08 -7.59 -16.16
N LEU A 316 4.48 -8.42 -17.11
CA LEU A 316 3.60 -9.40 -17.75
C LEU A 316 4.15 -10.81 -17.54
N ARG A 317 3.26 -11.79 -17.50
CA ARG A 317 3.60 -13.21 -17.45
C ARG A 317 3.86 -13.72 -18.86
N LEU A 318 4.99 -14.40 -19.06
CA LEU A 318 5.35 -15.16 -20.25
C LEU A 318 5.43 -16.64 -19.89
N ILE A 319 4.80 -17.48 -20.68
CA ILE A 319 4.90 -18.95 -20.58
C ILE A 319 5.75 -19.43 -21.73
N LYS A 320 6.87 -20.12 -21.45
CA LYS A 320 7.77 -20.77 -22.42
C LYS A 320 7.42 -22.25 -22.48
N GLU A 321 7.18 -22.75 -23.70
CA GLU A 321 6.96 -24.16 -24.02
C GLU A 321 8.08 -24.77 -24.86
#